data_08525816c43273fa78e1db30e2d545f2
#
_entry.id   08525816c43273fa78e1db30e2d545f2
#
_cell.length_a   1.000
_cell.length_b   1.000
_cell.length_c   1.000
_cell.angle_alpha   90.00
_cell.angle_beta   90.00
_cell.angle_gamma   90.00
#
_symmetry.space_group_name_H-M   'P 1'
#
loop_
_entity.id
_entity.type
_entity.pdbx_description
1 polymer ?
#
loop_
_entity_poly.entity_id
_entity_poly.type
_entity_poly.pdbx_seq_one_letter_code
_entity_poly.pdbx_strand_id
1 'polypeptide(L)'
;MKTKFYPFITLFAFICCAGLVQGQTVCNNETIRFRETFGQTPLTEGYEEGKTGFKFMSGAELETGEYAVLGNTQVRPEWHNSTDHTGDLNGQMMIINPGYAEADFFADSIENLTTAGYYSVSLYVMNVTKAGTCGAGAVLPRLQIQIEYLSGLTAYQHLSGFTSDFIPSSTNPGWIKVISGFVLPPGIQNIRYRIINQSMGDCGNSLAIDDITFSQCASLSTLPVKGLKINSIEPAGSGTRILFSTESESQTDRMITQKSTDGINWTDIHSQAAAGNNDQYRAYTASDIYVASPVIYYRIQQTDLKGGVSYSAIVKYTAGSLSSTTLTAYPTPFTSQLHLNFTSLKNETYTATLYAANGLALQSSTLNARKGSNLIQFNTINLKQGTYLVTVVNSDGSIRLTQKTVKQ
;
A
#
# COMPACT_ATOMS: atom_id res chain seq x y z
N MET A 1 51.42 34.06 -46.21
CA MET A 1 51.12 32.90 -45.33
C MET A 1 49.95 33.25 -44.46
N LYS A 2 48.75 32.72 -44.76
CA LYS A 2 47.55 32.96 -43.96
C LYS A 2 47.25 31.69 -43.16
N THR A 3 47.49 31.75 -41.84
CA THR A 3 47.20 30.70 -40.88
C THR A 3 45.70 30.71 -40.57
N LYS A 4 44.99 29.62 -40.91
CA LYS A 4 43.59 29.39 -40.53
C LYS A 4 43.56 28.80 -39.13
N PHE A 5 42.94 29.50 -38.17
CA PHE A 5 42.55 28.97 -36.86
C PHE A 5 41.23 28.22 -37.03
N TYR A 6 41.17 26.92 -36.66
CA TYR A 6 39.97 26.16 -36.44
C TYR A 6 39.64 26.17 -34.94
N PRO A 7 38.44 26.52 -34.54
CA PRO A 7 38.02 26.37 -33.12
C PRO A 7 37.69 24.88 -32.86
N PHE A 8 38.41 24.33 -31.89
CA PHE A 8 38.03 23.05 -31.26
C PHE A 8 36.73 23.24 -30.46
N ILE A 9 35.60 22.70 -30.95
CA ILE A 9 34.36 22.58 -30.19
C ILE A 9 34.50 21.32 -29.35
N THR A 10 34.82 21.49 -28.05
CA THR A 10 34.72 20.42 -27.06
C THR A 10 33.22 20.17 -26.76
N LEU A 11 32.72 19.10 -27.31
CA LEU A 11 31.38 18.61 -27.00
C LEU A 11 31.39 18.00 -25.58
N PHE A 12 30.98 18.78 -24.59
CA PHE A 12 30.66 18.24 -23.26
C PHE A 12 29.40 17.37 -23.37
N ALA A 13 29.59 16.05 -23.44
CA ALA A 13 28.50 15.11 -23.26
C ALA A 13 28.07 15.19 -21.79
N PHE A 14 26.96 15.87 -21.52
CA PHE A 14 26.22 15.73 -20.28
C PHE A 14 25.69 14.30 -20.23
N ILE A 15 26.40 13.41 -19.55
CA ILE A 15 25.85 12.11 -19.14
C ILE A 15 24.85 12.46 -18.03
N CYS A 16 23.59 12.61 -18.43
CA CYS A 16 22.47 12.64 -17.51
C CYS A 16 22.42 11.23 -16.85
N CYS A 17 23.05 11.09 -15.68
CA CYS A 17 22.79 9.95 -14.81
C CYS A 17 21.32 10.03 -14.39
N ALA A 18 20.44 9.48 -15.22
CA ALA A 18 19.12 9.11 -14.77
C ALA A 18 19.34 8.06 -13.66
N GLY A 19 19.24 8.48 -12.41
CA GLY A 19 19.23 7.61 -11.27
C GLY A 19 18.08 6.64 -11.48
N LEU A 20 18.39 5.38 -11.79
CA LEU A 20 17.41 4.31 -11.81
C LEU A 20 16.80 4.24 -10.43
N VAL A 21 15.59 4.71 -10.26
CA VAL A 21 14.79 4.46 -9.08
C VAL A 21 14.55 2.96 -9.05
N GLN A 22 15.35 2.24 -8.27
CA GLN A 22 15.17 0.81 -8.10
C GLN A 22 13.92 0.59 -7.25
N GLY A 23 12.94 -0.14 -7.76
CA GLY A 23 11.81 -0.63 -6.98
C GLY A 23 12.28 -1.53 -5.83
N GLN A 24 11.44 -1.67 -4.81
CA GLN A 24 11.70 -2.59 -3.70
C GLN A 24 11.95 -3.99 -4.26
N THR A 25 13.02 -4.65 -3.84
CA THR A 25 13.40 -5.98 -4.29
C THR A 25 13.10 -7.03 -3.23
N VAL A 26 12.66 -8.21 -3.65
CA VAL A 26 12.44 -9.36 -2.77
C VAL A 26 13.64 -10.30 -2.84
N CYS A 27 14.11 -10.73 -1.68
CA CYS A 27 15.13 -11.75 -1.51
C CYS A 27 14.46 -13.14 -1.51
N ASN A 28 14.72 -13.93 -2.53
CA ASN A 28 14.16 -15.29 -2.62
C ASN A 28 15.12 -16.29 -1.96
N ASN A 29 14.55 -17.25 -1.22
CA ASN A 29 15.31 -18.26 -0.46
C ASN A 29 16.43 -17.62 0.37
N GLU A 30 16.00 -16.77 1.27
CA GLU A 30 16.86 -15.94 2.11
C GLU A 30 17.64 -16.81 3.12
N THR A 31 18.93 -16.54 3.23
CA THR A 31 19.78 -17.05 4.31
C THR A 31 20.29 -15.87 5.09
N ILE A 32 19.82 -15.73 6.33
CA ILE A 32 20.24 -14.64 7.22
C ILE A 32 21.70 -14.81 7.57
N ARG A 33 22.49 -13.75 7.34
CA ARG A 33 23.93 -13.67 7.66
C ARG A 33 24.18 -12.86 8.93
N PHE A 34 23.34 -11.87 9.16
CA PHE A 34 23.40 -10.99 10.31
C PHE A 34 22.01 -10.45 10.63
N ARG A 35 21.70 -10.29 11.92
CA ARG A 35 20.48 -9.61 12.38
C ARG A 35 20.82 -8.78 13.62
N GLU A 36 20.46 -7.51 13.62
CA GLU A 36 20.46 -6.63 14.78
C GLU A 36 19.04 -6.54 15.34
N THR A 37 18.84 -7.03 16.56
CA THR A 37 17.54 -7.02 17.28
C THR A 37 17.59 -6.08 18.48
N PHE A 38 18.66 -5.30 18.63
CA PHE A 38 18.91 -4.40 19.75
C PHE A 38 18.94 -5.07 21.14
N GLY A 39 18.86 -6.42 21.19
CA GLY A 39 19.04 -7.21 22.41
C GLY A 39 17.82 -7.25 23.34
N GLN A 40 18.07 -7.65 24.59
CA GLN A 40 17.04 -7.85 25.63
C GLN A 40 17.26 -6.98 26.86
N THR A 41 18.18 -6.04 26.80
CA THR A 41 18.46 -5.09 27.88
C THR A 41 18.69 -3.70 27.30
N PRO A 42 18.14 -2.63 27.91
CA PRO A 42 18.41 -1.28 27.48
C PRO A 42 19.90 -0.99 27.42
N LEU A 43 20.33 -0.24 26.40
CA LEU A 43 21.70 0.23 26.35
C LEU A 43 21.96 1.24 27.47
N THR A 44 23.13 1.15 28.08
CA THR A 44 23.64 2.11 29.06
C THR A 44 24.63 3.10 28.46
N GLU A 45 25.19 2.77 27.29
CA GLU A 45 26.13 3.57 26.53
C GLU A 45 25.68 3.60 25.06
N GLY A 46 26.01 4.69 24.36
CA GLY A 46 25.69 4.82 22.94
C GLY A 46 26.52 3.87 22.07
N TYR A 47 26.08 3.71 20.82
CA TYR A 47 26.84 2.99 19.82
C TYR A 47 28.17 3.70 19.53
N GLU A 48 29.13 2.95 19.03
CA GLU A 48 30.41 3.49 18.56
C GLU A 48 30.20 4.55 17.47
N GLU A 49 31.17 5.46 17.34
CA GLU A 49 31.17 6.50 16.31
C GLU A 49 30.98 5.89 14.90
N GLY A 50 30.09 6.49 14.12
CA GLY A 50 29.77 6.06 12.76
C GLY A 50 28.65 5.02 12.65
N LYS A 51 28.11 4.47 13.77
CA LYS A 51 26.96 3.58 13.75
C LYS A 51 25.63 4.34 13.60
N THR A 52 25.55 5.55 14.16
CA THR A 52 24.38 6.43 14.04
C THR A 52 24.83 7.90 14.06
N GLY A 53 24.08 8.76 13.42
CA GLY A 53 24.27 10.21 13.45
C GLY A 53 23.53 10.93 14.56
N PHE A 54 22.89 10.19 15.46
CA PHE A 54 22.07 10.73 16.56
C PHE A 54 22.77 10.55 17.90
N LYS A 55 22.45 11.45 18.85
CA LYS A 55 23.02 11.42 20.20
C LYS A 55 22.30 10.39 21.06
N PHE A 56 23.03 9.55 21.77
CA PHE A 56 22.48 8.56 22.69
C PHE A 56 21.91 9.20 23.96
N MET A 57 20.76 8.70 24.38
CA MET A 57 20.13 8.98 25.66
C MET A 57 19.73 7.68 26.37
N SER A 58 20.16 7.53 27.63
CA SER A 58 19.80 6.38 28.45
C SER A 58 18.47 6.54 29.19
N GLY A 59 17.76 7.67 29.04
CA GLY A 59 16.57 8.06 29.80
C GLY A 59 15.29 8.09 28.99
N ALA A 60 14.19 8.43 29.66
CA ALA A 60 12.82 8.26 29.15
C ALA A 60 12.33 9.35 28.19
N GLU A 61 12.96 10.52 28.11
CA GLU A 61 12.56 11.60 27.18
C GLU A 61 13.64 11.82 26.14
N LEU A 62 13.26 11.67 24.86
CA LEU A 62 14.12 11.93 23.74
C LEU A 62 13.88 13.33 23.20
N GLU A 63 14.89 14.18 23.27
CA GLU A 63 14.90 15.46 22.58
C GLU A 63 15.18 15.27 21.08
N THR A 64 14.97 16.33 20.32
CA THR A 64 15.28 16.36 18.87
C THR A 64 16.77 16.08 18.63
N GLY A 65 17.07 15.15 17.74
CA GLY A 65 18.44 14.70 17.43
C GLY A 65 18.95 13.56 18.32
N GLU A 66 18.08 12.92 19.11
CA GLU A 66 18.47 11.87 20.06
C GLU A 66 17.85 10.52 19.72
N TYR A 67 18.51 9.46 20.21
CA TYR A 67 18.01 8.09 20.16
C TYR A 67 18.18 7.38 21.50
N ALA A 68 17.37 6.35 21.71
CA ALA A 68 17.53 5.38 22.79
C ALA A 68 17.25 3.95 22.28
N VAL A 69 17.71 2.95 23.03
CA VAL A 69 17.37 1.54 22.81
C VAL A 69 16.59 1.07 24.03
N LEU A 70 15.29 0.86 23.83
CA LEU A 70 14.32 0.61 24.90
C LEU A 70 13.30 -0.45 24.47
N GLY A 71 12.68 -1.12 25.44
CA GLY A 71 11.64 -2.12 25.22
C GLY A 71 10.25 -1.57 24.94
N ASN A 72 10.05 -0.24 24.99
CA ASN A 72 8.75 0.39 24.75
C ASN A 72 8.91 1.77 24.13
N THR A 73 8.03 2.11 23.18
CA THR A 73 8.09 3.37 22.44
C THR A 73 7.46 4.55 23.17
N GLN A 74 6.75 4.35 24.28
CA GLN A 74 6.05 5.42 24.98
C GLN A 74 6.98 6.27 25.86
N VAL A 75 8.00 6.83 25.26
CA VAL A 75 8.91 7.78 25.95
C VAL A 75 8.39 9.22 25.93
N ARG A 76 7.29 9.47 25.21
CA ARG A 76 6.54 10.73 25.21
C ARG A 76 5.03 10.45 25.22
N PRO A 77 4.17 11.31 25.81
CA PRO A 77 2.72 11.11 25.85
C PRO A 77 2.05 10.99 24.48
N GLU A 78 2.60 11.69 23.49
CA GLU A 78 2.11 11.72 22.11
C GLU A 78 2.55 10.50 21.27
N TRP A 79 3.39 9.62 21.80
CA TRP A 79 3.85 8.42 21.13
C TRP A 79 3.03 7.19 21.53
N HIS A 80 3.01 6.21 20.64
CA HIS A 80 2.36 4.93 20.92
C HIS A 80 3.06 4.17 22.04
N ASN A 81 2.30 3.32 22.70
CA ASN A 81 2.80 2.31 23.62
C ASN A 81 2.95 1.01 22.84
N SER A 82 4.13 0.74 22.32
CA SER A 82 4.42 -0.44 21.52
C SER A 82 5.72 -1.11 21.97
N THR A 83 5.74 -2.43 21.89
CA THR A 83 6.93 -3.26 22.13
C THR A 83 7.74 -3.45 20.83
N ASP A 84 8.90 -4.10 20.95
CA ASP A 84 9.77 -4.48 19.84
C ASP A 84 9.04 -5.31 18.77
N HIS A 85 9.63 -5.41 17.59
CA HIS A 85 9.09 -6.23 16.50
C HIS A 85 9.44 -7.71 16.65
N THR A 86 10.62 -8.02 17.19
CA THR A 86 11.11 -9.39 17.36
C THR A 86 10.16 -10.22 18.22
N GLY A 87 9.49 -9.60 19.21
CA GLY A 87 8.58 -10.25 20.14
C GLY A 87 9.28 -11.04 21.23
N ASP A 88 10.54 -10.73 21.49
CA ASP A 88 11.35 -11.32 22.52
C ASP A 88 10.88 -10.92 23.93
N LEU A 89 11.10 -11.78 24.90
CA LEU A 89 10.90 -11.40 26.29
C LEU A 89 11.92 -10.31 26.68
N ASN A 90 11.43 -9.10 27.00
CA ASN A 90 12.23 -7.88 27.22
C ASN A 90 13.01 -7.41 25.99
N GLY A 91 12.55 -7.73 24.79
CA GLY A 91 13.16 -7.26 23.56
C GLY A 91 13.24 -5.75 23.50
N GLN A 92 14.27 -5.23 22.85
CA GLN A 92 14.54 -3.82 22.71
C GLN A 92 14.45 -3.42 21.24
N MET A 93 14.20 -2.12 20.99
CA MET A 93 14.22 -1.52 19.67
C MET A 93 14.92 -0.16 19.73
N MET A 94 15.45 0.31 18.64
CA MET A 94 16.01 1.65 18.56
C MET A 94 14.90 2.66 18.26
N ILE A 95 14.75 3.63 19.15
CA ILE A 95 13.75 4.72 19.05
C ILE A 95 14.49 6.02 18.78
N ILE A 96 14.05 6.78 17.77
CA ILE A 96 14.76 7.98 17.30
C ILE A 96 13.78 9.15 17.16
N ASN A 97 14.21 10.32 17.65
CA ASN A 97 13.56 11.61 17.42
C ASN A 97 14.46 12.48 16.50
N PRO A 98 14.35 12.34 15.16
CA PRO A 98 15.40 12.81 14.26
C PRO A 98 15.46 14.33 14.07
N GLY A 99 14.33 15.05 14.14
CA GLY A 99 14.30 16.48 13.88
C GLY A 99 14.67 16.85 12.44
N TYR A 100 15.48 17.90 12.26
CA TYR A 100 15.81 18.49 10.97
C TYR A 100 17.10 17.97 10.33
N ALA A 101 17.81 17.03 10.97
CA ALA A 101 19.08 16.53 10.47
C ALA A 101 18.89 15.38 9.47
N GLU A 102 19.54 15.48 8.32
CA GLU A 102 19.81 14.32 7.48
C GLU A 102 20.99 13.56 8.09
N ALA A 103 20.69 12.41 8.70
CA ALA A 103 21.68 11.61 9.41
C ALA A 103 21.35 10.12 9.28
N ASP A 104 22.34 9.28 9.55
CA ASP A 104 22.15 7.85 9.59
C ASP A 104 21.35 7.46 10.84
N PHE A 105 20.22 6.80 10.66
CA PHE A 105 19.56 6.10 11.75
C PHE A 105 20.45 4.97 12.25
N PHE A 106 20.99 4.18 11.33
CA PHE A 106 21.91 3.10 11.63
C PHE A 106 22.81 2.82 10.43
N ALA A 107 24.08 2.48 10.69
CA ALA A 107 25.05 2.07 9.68
C ALA A 107 25.91 0.93 10.20
N ASP A 108 26.25 -0.01 9.32
CA ASP A 108 27.19 -1.07 9.65
C ASP A 108 27.93 -1.58 8.41
N SER A 109 29.01 -2.32 8.65
CA SER A 109 29.84 -2.91 7.62
C SER A 109 29.75 -4.44 7.67
N ILE A 110 29.70 -5.05 6.50
CA ILE A 110 29.69 -6.53 6.34
C ILE A 110 30.89 -6.91 5.50
N GLU A 111 31.64 -7.85 5.98
CA GLU A 111 32.88 -8.31 5.35
C GLU A 111 32.78 -9.77 4.87
N ASN A 112 33.75 -10.18 4.04
CA ASN A 112 33.92 -11.55 3.58
C ASN A 112 32.70 -12.10 2.81
N LEU A 113 32.07 -11.27 2.01
CA LEU A 113 30.95 -11.66 1.17
C LEU A 113 31.42 -12.42 -0.09
N THR A 114 30.57 -13.32 -0.58
CA THR A 114 30.80 -14.00 -1.86
C THR A 114 30.56 -13.00 -3.00
N THR A 115 31.54 -12.78 -3.84
CA THR A 115 31.45 -11.86 -4.97
C THR A 115 30.39 -12.33 -5.97
N ALA A 116 29.77 -11.40 -6.70
CA ALA A 116 28.70 -11.65 -7.67
C ALA A 116 27.46 -12.36 -7.04
N GLY A 117 27.31 -12.33 -5.73
CA GLY A 117 26.16 -12.85 -5.01
C GLY A 117 24.99 -11.86 -4.97
N TYR A 118 23.81 -12.39 -4.65
CA TYR A 118 22.61 -11.63 -4.40
C TYR A 118 22.44 -11.42 -2.90
N TYR A 119 22.16 -10.20 -2.48
CA TYR A 119 22.01 -9.83 -1.08
C TYR A 119 20.86 -8.88 -0.85
N SER A 120 20.41 -8.77 0.40
CA SER A 120 19.44 -7.77 0.82
C SER A 120 19.75 -7.22 2.21
N VAL A 121 19.38 -5.97 2.42
CA VAL A 121 19.23 -5.36 3.74
C VAL A 121 17.75 -5.08 3.95
N SER A 122 17.21 -5.50 5.07
CA SER A 122 15.83 -5.20 5.46
C SER A 122 15.77 -4.78 6.93
N LEU A 123 14.73 -4.04 7.29
CA LEU A 123 14.41 -3.69 8.67
C LEU A 123 12.90 -3.55 8.83
N TYR A 124 12.46 -3.54 10.07
CA TYR A 124 11.12 -3.10 10.42
C TYR A 124 11.17 -1.68 10.97
N VAL A 125 10.22 -0.86 10.56
CA VAL A 125 10.10 0.54 10.97
C VAL A 125 8.65 0.83 11.37
N MET A 126 8.47 1.67 12.38
CA MET A 126 7.17 2.12 12.84
C MET A 126 7.21 3.61 13.12
N ASN A 127 6.21 4.38 12.64
CA ASN A 127 6.01 5.75 13.11
C ASN A 127 5.45 5.69 14.53
N VAL A 128 6.20 6.24 15.48
CA VAL A 128 5.78 6.20 16.89
C VAL A 128 4.78 7.30 17.25
N THR A 129 4.64 8.34 16.43
CA THR A 129 3.72 9.46 16.68
C THR A 129 2.28 9.05 16.40
N LYS A 130 1.39 9.27 17.37
CA LYS A 130 -0.05 9.02 17.23
C LYS A 130 -0.67 9.88 16.14
N ALA A 131 -1.63 9.31 15.39
CA ALA A 131 -2.35 10.06 14.38
C ALA A 131 -3.05 11.29 14.96
N GLY A 132 -2.96 12.41 14.25
CA GLY A 132 -3.60 13.67 14.65
C GLY A 132 -2.78 14.54 15.61
N THR A 133 -1.67 14.05 16.17
CA THR A 133 -0.83 14.82 17.10
C THR A 133 -0.28 16.09 16.47
N CYS A 134 0.22 16.01 15.25
CA CYS A 134 0.90 17.12 14.56
C CYS A 134 -0.03 17.90 13.61
N GLY A 135 -1.31 17.56 13.55
CA GLY A 135 -2.25 18.21 12.65
C GLY A 135 -1.87 18.08 11.17
N ALA A 136 -2.25 19.09 10.37
CA ALA A 136 -1.99 19.10 8.92
C ALA A 136 -0.51 19.34 8.55
N GLY A 137 0.32 19.73 9.50
CA GLY A 137 1.76 19.98 9.31
C GLY A 137 2.66 18.79 9.64
N ALA A 138 2.10 17.60 9.88
CA ALA A 138 2.87 16.42 10.22
C ALA A 138 3.89 16.04 9.12
N VAL A 139 5.15 15.89 9.51
CA VAL A 139 6.21 15.36 8.67
C VAL A 139 6.33 13.87 8.94
N LEU A 140 5.97 13.05 7.97
CA LEU A 140 6.01 11.59 8.15
C LEU A 140 7.44 11.06 7.95
N PRO A 141 7.88 10.04 8.73
CA PRO A 141 9.19 9.42 8.54
C PRO A 141 9.31 8.85 7.13
N ARG A 142 10.49 8.99 6.57
CA ARG A 142 10.92 8.38 5.32
C ARG A 142 12.38 8.02 5.45
N LEU A 143 12.76 6.85 5.01
CA LEU A 143 14.15 6.40 5.13
C LEU A 143 14.68 5.87 3.79
N GLN A 144 16.00 5.93 3.65
CA GLN A 144 16.73 5.35 2.54
C GLN A 144 17.67 4.27 3.07
N ILE A 145 17.61 3.06 2.49
CA ILE A 145 18.69 2.07 2.62
C ILE A 145 19.69 2.35 1.51
N GLN A 146 20.92 2.64 1.85
CA GLN A 146 22.01 2.86 0.92
C GLN A 146 23.10 1.83 1.12
N ILE A 147 23.54 1.21 0.02
CA ILE A 147 24.62 0.21 0.01
C ILE A 147 25.82 0.82 -0.68
N GLU A 148 26.96 0.72 -0.04
CA GLU A 148 28.23 1.29 -0.48
C GLU A 148 29.35 0.25 -0.40
N TYR A 149 30.37 0.38 -1.19
CA TYR A 149 31.62 -0.39 -1.08
C TYR A 149 32.83 0.54 -1.09
N LEU A 150 33.92 0.10 -0.48
CA LEU A 150 35.14 0.87 -0.45
C LEU A 150 35.90 0.68 -1.76
N SER A 151 36.09 1.77 -2.51
CA SER A 151 36.88 1.80 -3.72
C SER A 151 38.31 2.35 -3.39
N GLY A 152 39.29 1.46 -3.38
CA GLY A 152 40.63 1.82 -2.91
C GLY A 152 40.68 1.99 -1.38
N LEU A 153 41.52 2.89 -0.90
CA LEU A 153 41.78 3.03 0.56
C LEU A 153 40.91 4.10 1.25
N THR A 154 40.18 4.94 0.53
CA THR A 154 39.66 6.19 1.14
C THR A 154 38.27 6.62 0.70
N ALA A 155 37.66 6.04 -0.36
CA ALA A 155 36.38 6.53 -0.88
C ALA A 155 35.32 5.45 -0.97
N TYR A 156 34.18 5.67 -0.31
CA TYR A 156 33.00 4.86 -0.50
C TYR A 156 32.32 5.19 -1.83
N GLN A 157 31.95 4.15 -2.56
CA GLN A 157 31.19 4.24 -3.80
C GLN A 157 29.79 3.72 -3.59
N HIS A 158 28.82 4.43 -4.10
CA HIS A 158 27.42 3.97 -4.08
C HIS A 158 27.27 2.74 -4.98
N LEU A 159 26.69 1.67 -4.42
CA LEU A 159 26.39 0.44 -5.14
C LEU A 159 24.90 0.33 -5.46
N SER A 160 24.05 0.53 -4.50
CA SER A 160 22.60 0.37 -4.60
C SER A 160 21.90 1.14 -3.49
N GLY A 161 20.60 1.40 -3.67
CA GLY A 161 19.80 2.01 -2.62
C GLY A 161 18.31 1.92 -2.91
N PHE A 162 17.52 2.04 -1.87
CA PHE A 162 16.07 2.09 -1.92
C PHE A 162 15.56 3.14 -0.93
N THR A 163 14.69 4.01 -1.39
CA THR A 163 13.99 4.98 -0.53
C THR A 163 12.57 4.49 -0.27
N SER A 164 12.19 4.38 1.00
CA SER A 164 10.84 3.95 1.39
C SER A 164 9.76 4.96 0.96
N ASP A 165 8.52 4.53 0.95
CA ASP A 165 7.39 5.47 1.05
C ASP A 165 7.39 6.15 2.42
N PHE A 166 6.55 7.17 2.60
CA PHE A 166 6.32 7.78 3.89
C PHE A 166 5.69 6.77 4.85
N ILE A 167 6.22 6.68 6.07
CA ILE A 167 5.70 5.79 7.11
C ILE A 167 4.54 6.50 7.80
N PRO A 168 3.28 6.07 7.60
CA PRO A 168 2.13 6.81 8.08
C PRO A 168 2.03 6.79 9.60
N SER A 169 1.56 7.89 10.19
CA SER A 169 1.05 7.87 11.56
C SER A 169 -0.29 7.12 11.58
N SER A 170 -0.59 6.45 12.67
CA SER A 170 -1.79 5.61 12.81
C SER A 170 -2.46 5.80 14.16
N THR A 171 -3.67 5.28 14.31
CA THR A 171 -4.33 5.14 15.62
C THR A 171 -3.88 3.88 16.36
N ASN A 172 -3.40 2.87 15.60
CA ASN A 172 -2.81 1.65 16.13
C ASN A 172 -1.42 1.50 15.57
N PRO A 173 -0.38 1.32 16.38
CA PRO A 173 0.99 1.16 15.91
C PRO A 173 1.11 -0.11 15.06
N GLY A 174 1.96 -0.06 14.04
CA GLY A 174 2.21 -1.19 13.15
C GLY A 174 3.60 -1.12 12.56
N TRP A 175 4.27 -2.27 12.54
CA TRP A 175 5.58 -2.43 11.94
C TRP A 175 5.47 -2.60 10.41
N ILE A 176 6.31 -1.90 9.68
CA ILE A 176 6.39 -1.96 8.21
C ILE A 176 7.76 -2.46 7.83
N LYS A 177 7.83 -3.55 7.04
CA LYS A 177 9.08 -4.06 6.51
C LYS A 177 9.56 -3.20 5.34
N VAL A 178 10.80 -2.74 5.42
CA VAL A 178 11.52 -2.06 4.33
C VAL A 178 12.68 -2.95 3.91
N ILE A 179 12.88 -3.15 2.62
CA ILE A 179 13.91 -4.04 2.09
C ILE A 179 14.55 -3.45 0.84
N SER A 180 15.88 -3.57 0.74
CA SER A 180 16.66 -3.25 -0.45
C SER A 180 17.52 -4.43 -0.83
N GLY A 181 17.32 -4.98 -2.03
CA GLY A 181 18.16 -6.03 -2.58
C GLY A 181 19.18 -5.48 -3.56
N PHE A 182 20.33 -6.12 -3.66
CA PHE A 182 21.41 -5.72 -4.55
C PHE A 182 22.24 -6.91 -5.02
N VAL A 183 22.94 -6.71 -6.12
CA VAL A 183 23.91 -7.66 -6.64
C VAL A 183 25.30 -7.15 -6.31
N LEU A 184 26.11 -7.96 -5.66
CA LEU A 184 27.48 -7.61 -5.35
C LEU A 184 28.36 -7.77 -6.60
N PRO A 185 29.06 -6.71 -7.06
CA PRO A 185 29.93 -6.82 -8.22
C PRO A 185 31.08 -7.81 -8.03
N PRO A 186 31.64 -8.36 -9.12
CA PRO A 186 32.86 -9.15 -9.04
C PRO A 186 34.00 -8.38 -8.36
N GLY A 187 34.74 -9.06 -7.48
CA GLY A 187 35.89 -8.49 -6.79
C GLY A 187 35.58 -7.69 -5.52
N ILE A 188 34.31 -7.39 -5.27
CA ILE A 188 33.88 -6.72 -4.02
C ILE A 188 33.46 -7.79 -3.02
N GLN A 189 33.98 -7.71 -1.78
CA GLN A 189 33.68 -8.62 -0.68
C GLN A 189 33.26 -7.90 0.60
N ASN A 190 33.45 -6.58 0.66
CA ASN A 190 33.13 -5.79 1.82
C ASN A 190 32.24 -4.62 1.41
N ILE A 191 31.18 -4.41 2.17
CA ILE A 191 30.22 -3.33 1.96
C ILE A 191 29.97 -2.58 3.26
N ARG A 192 29.42 -1.39 3.15
CA ARG A 192 28.73 -0.68 4.21
C ARG A 192 27.28 -0.48 3.80
N TYR A 193 26.35 -0.71 4.71
CA TYR A 193 24.96 -0.25 4.53
C TYR A 193 24.66 0.88 5.49
N ARG A 194 23.80 1.79 5.04
CA ARG A 194 23.33 2.94 5.80
C ARG A 194 21.81 3.01 5.70
N ILE A 195 21.15 3.26 6.82
CA ILE A 195 19.73 3.56 6.91
C ILE A 195 19.63 5.04 7.25
N ILE A 196 19.24 5.87 6.27
CA ILE A 196 19.38 7.32 6.30
C ILE A 196 18.02 7.97 6.47
N ASN A 197 17.92 8.96 7.34
CA ASN A 197 16.75 9.83 7.44
C ASN A 197 16.54 10.64 6.15
N GLN A 198 15.36 10.54 5.56
CA GLN A 198 14.95 11.30 4.37
C GLN A 198 13.80 12.28 4.66
N SER A 199 13.47 12.48 5.94
CA SER A 199 12.41 13.40 6.36
C SER A 199 12.99 14.38 7.39
N MET A 200 13.03 15.64 7.01
CA MET A 200 13.46 16.73 7.89
C MET A 200 12.24 17.45 8.43
N GLY A 201 12.07 17.48 9.74
CA GLY A 201 10.93 18.12 10.39
C GLY A 201 10.95 17.90 11.90
N ASP A 202 10.04 18.55 12.59
CA ASP A 202 10.00 18.55 14.04
C ASP A 202 8.88 17.64 14.61
N CYS A 203 7.73 17.63 13.99
CA CYS A 203 6.58 16.88 14.50
C CYS A 203 6.13 15.79 13.53
N GLY A 204 6.07 14.55 14.02
CA GLY A 204 5.51 13.42 13.27
C GLY A 204 6.55 12.51 12.60
N ASN A 205 7.83 12.88 12.58
CA ASN A 205 8.90 12.08 11.97
C ASN A 205 9.65 11.16 12.95
N SER A 206 9.21 11.09 14.20
CA SER A 206 9.77 10.17 15.18
C SER A 206 9.41 8.72 14.86
N LEU A 207 10.38 7.82 14.99
CA LEU A 207 10.22 6.44 14.56
C LEU A 207 10.92 5.45 15.48
N ALA A 208 10.52 4.18 15.38
CA ALA A 208 11.27 3.05 15.92
C ALA A 208 11.74 2.17 14.77
N ILE A 209 12.92 1.58 14.89
CA ILE A 209 13.45 0.57 13.99
C ILE A 209 13.85 -0.68 14.77
N ASP A 210 13.67 -1.85 14.13
CA ASP A 210 14.01 -3.14 14.70
C ASP A 210 14.32 -4.18 13.63
N ASP A 211 14.90 -5.31 14.04
CA ASP A 211 15.20 -6.47 13.18
C ASP A 211 15.94 -6.10 11.88
N ILE A 212 17.01 -5.28 12.00
CA ILE A 212 17.84 -4.97 10.85
C ILE A 212 18.53 -6.27 10.40
N THR A 213 18.18 -6.76 9.22
CA THR A 213 18.60 -8.07 8.74
C THR A 213 19.40 -7.93 7.45
N PHE A 214 20.59 -8.51 7.43
CA PHE A 214 21.39 -8.72 6.22
C PHE A 214 21.31 -10.18 5.79
N SER A 215 20.89 -10.40 4.55
CA SER A 215 20.64 -11.75 4.03
C SER A 215 21.35 -11.99 2.70
N GLN A 216 21.77 -13.24 2.49
CA GLN A 216 22.14 -13.76 1.18
C GLN A 216 20.91 -14.36 0.52
N CYS A 217 20.67 -14.04 -0.74
CA CYS A 217 19.54 -14.49 -1.52
C CYS A 217 19.97 -15.49 -2.58
N ALA A 218 19.14 -16.49 -2.90
CA ALA A 218 19.39 -17.33 -4.07
C ALA A 218 19.16 -16.53 -5.36
N SER A 219 18.21 -15.58 -5.35
CA SER A 219 17.97 -14.63 -6.41
C SER A 219 17.25 -13.39 -5.85
N LEU A 220 17.27 -12.30 -6.64
CA LEU A 220 16.44 -11.14 -6.38
C LEU A 220 15.31 -11.09 -7.41
N SER A 221 14.11 -10.75 -6.95
CA SER A 221 13.02 -10.33 -7.82
C SER A 221 12.61 -8.91 -7.44
N THR A 222 12.38 -8.06 -8.43
CA THR A 222 11.76 -6.76 -8.19
C THR A 222 10.31 -7.00 -7.83
N LEU A 223 9.80 -6.29 -6.83
CA LEU A 223 8.36 -6.20 -6.66
C LEU A 223 7.80 -5.55 -7.93
N PRO A 224 6.86 -6.19 -8.60
CA PRO A 224 6.45 -5.77 -9.94
C PRO A 224 5.74 -4.43 -9.96
N VAL A 225 5.29 -3.91 -8.82
CA VAL A 225 4.53 -2.65 -8.72
C VAL A 225 5.00 -1.82 -7.53
N LYS A 226 5.31 -0.54 -7.80
CA LYS A 226 5.54 0.46 -6.78
C LYS A 226 4.25 1.24 -6.50
N GLY A 227 3.99 1.51 -5.22
CA GLY A 227 2.87 2.35 -4.80
C GLY A 227 1.49 1.77 -5.07
N LEU A 228 1.34 0.42 -5.09
CA LEU A 228 0.04 -0.22 -5.22
C LEU A 228 -0.81 0.06 -3.98
N LYS A 229 -1.87 0.85 -4.15
CA LYS A 229 -2.75 1.24 -3.04
C LYS A 229 -4.19 1.44 -3.49
N ILE A 230 -5.13 1.14 -2.59
CA ILE A 230 -6.52 1.55 -2.72
C ILE A 230 -6.62 3.02 -2.27
N ASN A 231 -7.06 3.88 -3.17
CA ASN A 231 -7.18 5.32 -2.91
C ASN A 231 -8.51 5.67 -2.24
N SER A 232 -9.62 5.07 -2.71
CA SER A 232 -10.95 5.26 -2.13
C SER A 232 -11.84 4.05 -2.42
N ILE A 233 -12.84 3.87 -1.57
CA ILE A 233 -13.95 2.93 -1.76
C ILE A 233 -15.23 3.73 -1.60
N GLU A 234 -15.98 3.84 -2.69
CA GLU A 234 -17.17 4.67 -2.78
C GLU A 234 -18.41 3.79 -2.92
N PRO A 235 -19.53 4.14 -2.27
CA PRO A 235 -20.80 3.47 -2.53
C PRO A 235 -21.20 3.60 -4.00
N ALA A 236 -21.63 2.51 -4.61
CA ALA A 236 -22.09 2.46 -6.00
C ALA A 236 -23.30 1.53 -6.12
N GLY A 237 -24.49 2.09 -6.03
CA GLY A 237 -25.72 1.30 -5.97
C GLY A 237 -25.76 0.37 -4.75
N SER A 238 -25.88 -0.93 -4.96
CA SER A 238 -25.83 -1.96 -3.93
C SER A 238 -24.44 -2.44 -3.56
N GLY A 239 -23.47 -1.99 -4.30
CA GLY A 239 -22.08 -2.40 -4.17
C GLY A 239 -21.16 -1.24 -3.85
N THR A 240 -19.91 -1.39 -4.24
CA THR A 240 -18.88 -0.38 -4.09
C THR A 240 -18.09 -0.23 -5.38
N ARG A 241 -17.59 0.98 -5.61
CA ARG A 241 -16.55 1.29 -6.59
C ARG A 241 -15.23 1.45 -5.84
N ILE A 242 -14.25 0.64 -6.20
CA ILE A 242 -12.93 0.64 -5.62
C ILE A 242 -11.98 1.34 -6.60
N LEU A 243 -11.41 2.48 -6.19
CA LEU A 243 -10.40 3.18 -6.94
C LEU A 243 -9.04 2.86 -6.35
N PHE A 244 -8.12 2.40 -7.18
CA PHE A 244 -6.76 2.09 -6.76
C PHE A 244 -5.75 2.57 -7.81
N SER A 245 -4.50 2.62 -7.43
CA SER A 245 -3.44 3.14 -8.30
C SER A 245 -2.11 2.46 -8.05
N THR A 246 -1.24 2.60 -9.03
CA THR A 246 0.17 2.27 -8.98
C THR A 246 1.00 3.51 -9.30
N GLU A 247 2.19 3.63 -8.77
CA GLU A 247 3.16 4.67 -9.16
C GLU A 247 3.99 4.23 -10.35
N SER A 248 4.33 2.95 -10.41
CA SER A 248 4.99 2.32 -11.55
C SER A 248 4.69 0.83 -11.58
N GLU A 249 4.84 0.21 -12.73
CA GLU A 249 4.62 -1.21 -12.96
C GLU A 249 5.78 -1.80 -13.76
N SER A 250 6.24 -2.97 -13.40
CA SER A 250 7.30 -3.69 -14.11
C SER A 250 6.95 -5.17 -14.21
N GLN A 251 6.93 -5.70 -15.43
CA GLN A 251 6.58 -7.08 -15.73
C GLN A 251 5.26 -7.54 -15.09
N THR A 252 4.29 -6.63 -14.94
CA THR A 252 3.00 -6.89 -14.32
C THR A 252 2.03 -7.46 -15.35
N ASP A 253 1.37 -8.59 -15.05
CA ASP A 253 0.35 -9.21 -15.90
C ASP A 253 -1.03 -8.62 -15.60
N ARG A 254 -1.47 -8.70 -14.36
CA ARG A 254 -2.84 -8.30 -13.97
C ARG A 254 -2.98 -7.81 -12.55
N MET A 255 -4.06 -7.06 -12.35
CA MET A 255 -4.56 -6.61 -11.06
C MET A 255 -5.87 -7.33 -10.74
N ILE A 256 -5.95 -8.00 -9.59
CA ILE A 256 -7.13 -8.72 -9.12
C ILE A 256 -7.61 -8.04 -7.85
N THR A 257 -8.84 -7.53 -7.88
CA THR A 257 -9.47 -6.98 -6.68
C THR A 257 -10.10 -8.13 -5.89
N GLN A 258 -9.73 -8.23 -4.63
CA GLN A 258 -10.22 -9.26 -3.71
C GLN A 258 -11.03 -8.65 -2.59
N LYS A 259 -12.08 -9.36 -2.14
CA LYS A 259 -12.85 -9.02 -0.94
C LYS A 259 -12.83 -10.13 0.08
N SER A 260 -13.02 -9.74 1.34
CA SER A 260 -13.16 -10.63 2.49
C SER A 260 -14.14 -10.06 3.50
N THR A 261 -14.85 -10.93 4.21
CA THR A 261 -15.72 -10.55 5.34
C THR A 261 -15.05 -10.72 6.70
N ASP A 262 -13.92 -11.41 6.74
CA ASP A 262 -13.19 -11.76 7.97
C ASP A 262 -11.71 -11.28 7.95
N GLY A 263 -11.22 -10.77 6.81
CA GLY A 263 -9.85 -10.36 6.61
C GLY A 263 -8.85 -11.51 6.40
N ILE A 264 -9.33 -12.76 6.40
CA ILE A 264 -8.54 -14.00 6.31
C ILE A 264 -8.83 -14.72 5.01
N ASN A 265 -10.11 -14.99 4.73
CA ASN A 265 -10.57 -15.69 3.53
C ASN A 265 -10.91 -14.68 2.43
N TRP A 266 -10.26 -14.80 1.27
CA TRP A 266 -10.35 -13.84 0.17
C TRP A 266 -11.01 -14.44 -1.05
N THR A 267 -11.85 -13.64 -1.71
CA THR A 267 -12.55 -13.98 -2.95
C THR A 267 -12.24 -12.95 -4.01
N ASP A 268 -11.85 -13.39 -5.20
CA ASP A 268 -11.66 -12.55 -6.37
C ASP A 268 -12.99 -12.00 -6.86
N ILE A 269 -13.09 -10.69 -7.03
CA ILE A 269 -14.32 -10.02 -7.49
C ILE A 269 -14.15 -9.31 -8.82
N HIS A 270 -12.94 -8.94 -9.18
CA HIS A 270 -12.62 -8.28 -10.44
C HIS A 270 -11.19 -8.57 -10.84
N SER A 271 -10.96 -8.82 -12.12
CA SER A 271 -9.62 -8.99 -12.69
C SER A 271 -9.48 -8.15 -13.96
N GLN A 272 -8.40 -7.40 -14.06
CA GLN A 272 -8.09 -6.57 -15.22
C GLN A 272 -6.60 -6.62 -15.55
N ALA A 273 -6.27 -6.39 -16.83
CA ALA A 273 -4.89 -6.31 -17.27
C ALA A 273 -4.18 -5.13 -16.60
N ALA A 274 -2.93 -5.34 -16.24
CA ALA A 274 -2.03 -4.29 -15.78
C ALA A 274 -1.41 -3.55 -16.99
N ALA A 275 -0.71 -2.45 -16.73
CA ALA A 275 0.01 -1.71 -17.78
C ALA A 275 1.29 -2.44 -18.26
N GLY A 276 1.69 -3.51 -17.58
CA GLY A 276 2.85 -4.33 -17.92
C GLY A 276 4.16 -3.69 -17.46
N ASN A 277 4.75 -2.83 -18.30
CA ASN A 277 5.91 -2.01 -17.99
C ASN A 277 5.52 -0.54 -18.14
N ASN A 278 5.43 0.18 -17.04
CA ASN A 278 5.06 1.58 -17.00
C ASN A 278 5.69 2.27 -15.79
N ASP A 279 6.43 3.32 -16.01
CA ASP A 279 7.13 4.11 -14.99
C ASP A 279 6.32 5.32 -14.48
N GLN A 280 5.04 5.41 -14.87
CA GLN A 280 4.14 6.52 -14.57
C GLN A 280 2.96 6.06 -13.71
N TYR A 281 2.42 7.00 -12.94
CA TYR A 281 1.18 6.80 -12.20
C TYR A 281 0.07 6.24 -13.09
N ARG A 282 -0.58 5.19 -12.63
CA ARG A 282 -1.77 4.59 -13.24
C ARG A 282 -2.91 4.50 -12.23
N ALA A 283 -4.08 4.93 -12.66
CA ALA A 283 -5.32 4.76 -11.91
C ALA A 283 -6.16 3.65 -12.50
N TYR A 284 -6.75 2.86 -11.62
CA TYR A 284 -7.60 1.72 -11.93
C TYR A 284 -8.92 1.82 -11.18
N THR A 285 -9.94 1.18 -11.72
CA THR A 285 -11.25 1.08 -11.08
C THR A 285 -11.73 -0.36 -11.13
N ALA A 286 -12.23 -0.83 -9.99
CA ALA A 286 -12.95 -2.09 -9.87
C ALA A 286 -14.32 -1.86 -9.24
N SER A 287 -15.25 -2.78 -9.46
CA SER A 287 -16.58 -2.73 -8.88
C SER A 287 -16.89 -4.03 -8.14
N ASP A 288 -17.31 -3.91 -6.89
CA ASP A 288 -18.02 -4.97 -6.18
C ASP A 288 -19.52 -4.69 -6.32
N ILE A 289 -20.20 -5.50 -7.10
CA ILE A 289 -21.63 -5.29 -7.41
C ILE A 289 -22.57 -5.62 -6.25
N TYR A 290 -22.07 -6.30 -5.23
CA TYR A 290 -22.87 -6.75 -4.10
C TYR A 290 -22.09 -6.76 -2.78
N VAL A 291 -22.52 -5.93 -1.83
CA VAL A 291 -21.99 -5.84 -0.48
C VAL A 291 -22.97 -6.46 0.50
N ALA A 292 -22.75 -7.73 0.84
CA ALA A 292 -23.64 -8.51 1.72
C ALA A 292 -23.39 -8.30 3.23
N SER A 293 -22.30 -7.66 3.59
CA SER A 293 -21.88 -7.48 5.00
C SER A 293 -21.72 -6.00 5.35
N PRO A 294 -22.05 -5.59 6.58
CA PRO A 294 -21.81 -4.22 7.04
C PRO A 294 -20.34 -3.85 7.10
N VAL A 295 -19.46 -4.84 7.17
CA VAL A 295 -18.00 -4.67 7.12
C VAL A 295 -17.43 -5.60 6.07
N ILE A 296 -16.66 -5.04 5.15
CA ILE A 296 -15.92 -5.77 4.12
C ILE A 296 -14.48 -5.24 4.10
N TYR A 297 -13.57 -6.14 3.84
CA TYR A 297 -12.16 -5.83 3.62
C TYR A 297 -11.85 -6.01 2.14
N TYR A 298 -11.09 -5.09 1.58
CA TYR A 298 -10.61 -5.14 0.20
C TYR A 298 -9.11 -5.08 0.15
N ARG A 299 -8.53 -5.79 -0.80
CA ARG A 299 -7.13 -5.65 -1.22
C ARG A 299 -7.00 -5.85 -2.72
N ILE A 300 -5.91 -5.38 -3.28
CA ILE A 300 -5.53 -5.65 -4.66
C ILE A 300 -4.41 -6.68 -4.65
N GLN A 301 -4.62 -7.78 -5.33
CA GLN A 301 -3.59 -8.72 -5.69
C GLN A 301 -3.03 -8.33 -7.05
N GLN A 302 -1.73 -8.25 -7.14
CA GLN A 302 -1.02 -8.05 -8.39
C GLN A 302 -0.28 -9.33 -8.73
N THR A 303 -0.33 -9.72 -10.00
CA THR A 303 0.40 -10.88 -10.53
C THR A 303 1.39 -10.41 -11.58
N ASP A 304 2.63 -10.89 -11.54
CA ASP A 304 3.62 -10.64 -12.55
C ASP A 304 3.56 -11.66 -13.71
N LEU A 305 4.30 -11.40 -14.80
CA LEU A 305 4.36 -12.27 -15.99
C LEU A 305 4.98 -13.66 -15.70
N LYS A 306 5.59 -13.85 -14.53
CA LYS A 306 6.18 -15.14 -14.11
C LYS A 306 5.31 -15.87 -13.09
N GLY A 307 4.14 -15.30 -12.72
CA GLY A 307 3.22 -15.85 -11.74
C GLY A 307 3.52 -15.46 -10.29
N GLY A 308 4.50 -14.60 -10.05
CA GLY A 308 4.74 -14.00 -8.72
C GLY A 308 3.56 -13.11 -8.30
N VAL A 309 3.22 -13.12 -7.00
CA VAL A 309 2.05 -12.44 -6.45
C VAL A 309 2.46 -11.47 -5.37
N SER A 310 1.90 -10.26 -5.39
CA SER A 310 2.01 -9.29 -4.30
C SER A 310 0.65 -8.64 -4.01
N TYR A 311 0.52 -7.96 -2.87
CA TYR A 311 -0.76 -7.42 -2.40
C TYR A 311 -0.60 -5.96 -1.95
N SER A 312 -1.67 -5.17 -2.15
CA SER A 312 -1.81 -3.88 -1.49
C SER A 312 -2.07 -4.04 0.02
N ALA A 313 -1.99 -2.95 0.75
CA ALA A 313 -2.57 -2.89 2.09
C ALA A 313 -4.05 -3.27 2.06
N ILE A 314 -4.53 -3.90 3.16
CA ILE A 314 -5.93 -4.22 3.36
C ILE A 314 -6.67 -2.95 3.80
N VAL A 315 -7.76 -2.62 3.09
CA VAL A 315 -8.61 -1.49 3.44
C VAL A 315 -9.96 -2.02 3.92
N LYS A 316 -10.33 -1.61 5.15
CA LYS A 316 -11.64 -1.90 5.73
C LYS A 316 -12.66 -0.91 5.18
N TYR A 317 -13.73 -1.42 4.59
CA TYR A 317 -14.90 -0.66 4.22
C TYR A 317 -16.04 -0.97 5.19
N THR A 318 -16.63 0.05 5.77
CA THR A 318 -17.85 -0.08 6.56
C THR A 318 -18.98 0.50 5.71
N ALA A 319 -19.88 -0.36 5.25
CA ALA A 319 -21.09 0.09 4.60
C ALA A 319 -21.81 1.01 5.58
N GLY A 320 -22.04 2.26 5.20
CA GLY A 320 -22.76 3.21 6.02
C GLY A 320 -24.09 2.59 6.44
N SER A 321 -24.62 2.96 7.60
CA SER A 321 -25.97 2.56 7.99
C SER A 321 -26.89 2.85 6.82
N LEU A 322 -27.53 1.81 6.26
CA LEU A 322 -28.53 1.99 5.22
C LEU A 322 -29.61 2.90 5.78
N SER A 323 -29.49 4.18 5.49
CA SER A 323 -30.42 5.22 5.97
C SER A 323 -31.56 5.46 4.98
N SER A 324 -31.47 4.89 3.78
CA SER A 324 -32.47 5.06 2.74
C SER A 324 -32.60 3.81 1.87
N THR A 325 -33.80 3.60 1.38
CA THR A 325 -34.11 2.64 0.32
C THR A 325 -33.71 3.23 -1.03
N THR A 326 -32.98 2.48 -1.85
CA THR A 326 -32.56 2.90 -3.19
C THR A 326 -33.01 1.86 -4.22
N LEU A 327 -33.21 2.28 -5.47
CA LEU A 327 -33.49 1.41 -6.61
C LEU A 327 -32.58 1.81 -7.76
N THR A 328 -31.95 0.82 -8.39
CA THR A 328 -31.18 1.01 -9.62
C THR A 328 -31.56 -0.08 -10.62
N ALA A 329 -31.96 0.34 -11.82
CA ALA A 329 -32.23 -0.55 -12.94
C ALA A 329 -31.08 -0.52 -13.94
N TYR A 330 -30.57 -1.68 -14.35
CA TYR A 330 -29.47 -1.76 -15.30
C TYR A 330 -29.48 -3.08 -16.12
N PRO A 331 -28.85 -3.13 -17.30
CA PRO A 331 -28.32 -1.96 -18.01
C PRO A 331 -29.45 -1.00 -18.43
N THR A 332 -29.12 0.25 -18.65
CA THR A 332 -30.04 1.19 -19.26
C THR A 332 -29.27 2.04 -20.27
N PRO A 333 -29.53 1.87 -21.57
CA PRO A 333 -30.59 1.04 -22.18
C PRO A 333 -30.38 -0.47 -21.98
N PHE A 334 -31.48 -1.22 -21.91
CA PHE A 334 -31.45 -2.67 -21.81
C PHE A 334 -31.87 -3.37 -23.12
N THR A 335 -31.53 -4.65 -23.26
CA THR A 335 -31.90 -5.49 -24.41
C THR A 335 -32.71 -6.70 -24.00
N SER A 336 -32.09 -7.83 -23.70
CA SER A 336 -32.75 -9.09 -23.37
C SER A 336 -33.03 -9.28 -21.89
N GLN A 337 -32.36 -8.53 -21.03
CA GLN A 337 -32.50 -8.64 -19.57
C GLN A 337 -32.46 -7.25 -18.92
N LEU A 338 -33.19 -7.11 -17.83
CA LEU A 338 -33.18 -5.93 -16.98
C LEU A 338 -33.02 -6.36 -15.53
N HIS A 339 -32.00 -5.88 -14.87
CA HIS A 339 -31.73 -6.13 -13.46
C HIS A 339 -32.22 -4.95 -12.63
N LEU A 340 -32.90 -5.26 -11.55
CA LEU A 340 -33.32 -4.28 -10.54
C LEU A 340 -32.61 -4.56 -9.26
N ASN A 341 -31.77 -3.64 -8.87
CA ASN A 341 -31.09 -3.68 -7.60
C ASN A 341 -31.72 -2.68 -6.65
N PHE A 342 -32.14 -3.13 -5.48
CA PHE A 342 -32.76 -2.27 -4.47
C PHE A 342 -32.28 -2.62 -3.06
N THR A 343 -32.29 -1.61 -2.20
CA THR A 343 -31.92 -1.75 -0.80
C THR A 343 -33.13 -1.89 0.07
N SER A 344 -33.17 -2.92 0.95
CA SER A 344 -34.16 -3.05 2.01
C SER A 344 -33.55 -2.78 3.38
N LEU A 345 -34.28 -2.07 4.24
CA LEU A 345 -33.83 -1.75 5.61
C LEU A 345 -34.07 -2.89 6.61
N LYS A 346 -34.93 -3.84 6.26
CA LYS A 346 -35.28 -5.00 7.09
C LYS A 346 -35.58 -6.22 6.19
N ASN A 347 -35.73 -7.40 6.80
CA ASN A 347 -36.19 -8.58 6.06
C ASN A 347 -37.70 -8.46 5.84
N GLU A 348 -38.12 -8.32 4.59
CA GLU A 348 -39.55 -8.20 4.23
C GLU A 348 -39.78 -8.56 2.75
N THR A 349 -41.00 -8.77 2.38
CA THR A 349 -41.38 -9.10 1.00
C THR A 349 -41.54 -7.85 0.15
N TYR A 350 -40.92 -7.84 -1.03
CA TYR A 350 -41.08 -6.81 -2.05
C TYR A 350 -41.64 -7.38 -3.34
N THR A 351 -42.46 -6.60 -4.01
CA THR A 351 -42.93 -6.86 -5.36
C THR A 351 -42.39 -5.87 -6.33
N ALA A 352 -41.63 -6.35 -7.32
CA ALA A 352 -41.17 -5.55 -8.44
C ALA A 352 -42.12 -5.69 -9.62
N THR A 353 -42.47 -4.59 -10.26
CA THR A 353 -43.32 -4.56 -11.44
C THR A 353 -42.71 -3.70 -12.54
N LEU A 354 -42.70 -4.26 -13.76
CA LEU A 354 -42.32 -3.57 -14.98
C LEU A 354 -43.57 -3.12 -15.73
N TYR A 355 -43.64 -1.82 -16.02
CA TYR A 355 -44.76 -1.20 -16.73
C TYR A 355 -44.33 -0.65 -18.10
N ALA A 356 -45.22 -0.73 -19.06
CA ALA A 356 -45.13 0.04 -20.29
C ALA A 356 -45.35 1.56 -20.03
N ALA A 357 -44.99 2.40 -20.98
CA ALA A 357 -45.15 3.84 -20.87
C ALA A 357 -46.62 4.30 -20.66
N ASN A 358 -47.59 3.49 -21.08
CA ASN A 358 -49.00 3.74 -20.87
C ASN A 358 -49.55 3.27 -19.51
N GLY A 359 -48.67 2.78 -18.62
CA GLY A 359 -49.02 2.29 -17.28
C GLY A 359 -49.50 0.84 -17.21
N LEU A 360 -49.50 0.10 -18.33
CA LEU A 360 -49.85 -1.31 -18.34
C LEU A 360 -48.74 -2.15 -17.66
N ALA A 361 -49.10 -2.93 -16.66
CA ALA A 361 -48.17 -3.89 -16.03
C ALA A 361 -47.86 -5.05 -16.98
N LEU A 362 -46.59 -5.28 -17.26
CA LEU A 362 -46.11 -6.29 -18.22
C LEU A 362 -45.55 -7.51 -17.53
N GLN A 363 -44.80 -7.33 -16.47
CA GLN A 363 -44.20 -8.39 -15.67
C GLN A 363 -44.20 -8.02 -14.19
N SER A 364 -44.34 -9.00 -13.32
CA SER A 364 -44.20 -8.80 -11.87
C SER A 364 -43.41 -9.94 -11.27
N SER A 365 -42.62 -9.66 -10.26
CA SER A 365 -41.84 -10.64 -9.51
C SER A 365 -41.83 -10.28 -8.03
N THR A 366 -42.04 -11.28 -7.17
CA THR A 366 -42.01 -11.11 -5.73
C THR A 366 -40.74 -11.74 -5.13
N LEU A 367 -40.10 -11.06 -4.21
CA LEU A 367 -38.90 -11.52 -3.53
C LEU A 367 -39.02 -11.30 -2.02
N ASN A 368 -38.67 -12.31 -1.23
CA ASN A 368 -38.42 -12.16 0.19
C ASN A 368 -37.03 -11.52 0.37
N ALA A 369 -37.01 -10.21 0.42
CA ALA A 369 -35.78 -9.42 0.52
C ALA A 369 -35.18 -9.55 1.91
N ARG A 370 -33.85 -9.57 1.95
CA ARG A 370 -33.07 -9.47 3.18
C ARG A 370 -32.66 -8.01 3.42
N LYS A 371 -32.43 -7.67 4.68
CA LYS A 371 -31.84 -6.37 5.00
C LYS A 371 -30.54 -6.19 4.21
N GLY A 372 -30.43 -5.10 3.48
CA GLY A 372 -29.33 -4.82 2.56
C GLY A 372 -29.78 -4.84 1.11
N SER A 373 -28.85 -5.11 0.23
CA SER A 373 -29.08 -5.13 -1.22
C SER A 373 -29.76 -6.41 -1.69
N ASN A 374 -30.68 -6.25 -2.63
CA ASN A 374 -31.46 -7.32 -3.22
C ASN A 374 -31.54 -7.15 -4.73
N LEU A 375 -31.57 -8.26 -5.48
CA LEU A 375 -31.56 -8.27 -6.93
C LEU A 375 -32.80 -8.99 -7.46
N ILE A 376 -33.53 -8.37 -8.39
CA ILE A 376 -34.56 -8.96 -9.19
C ILE A 376 -34.20 -8.84 -10.67
N GLN A 377 -34.50 -9.87 -11.45
CA GLN A 377 -34.20 -9.90 -12.88
C GLN A 377 -35.50 -10.11 -13.69
N PHE A 378 -35.68 -9.29 -14.73
CA PHE A 378 -36.70 -9.45 -15.72
C PHE A 378 -36.13 -9.94 -17.05
N ASN A 379 -36.80 -10.93 -17.67
CA ASN A 379 -36.51 -11.29 -19.05
C ASN A 379 -37.27 -10.33 -19.97
N THR A 380 -36.59 -9.58 -20.75
CA THR A 380 -37.17 -8.49 -21.55
C THR A 380 -37.02 -8.70 -23.06
N ILE A 381 -36.63 -9.93 -23.48
CA ILE A 381 -36.35 -10.24 -24.89
C ILE A 381 -37.53 -9.96 -25.81
N ASN A 382 -38.75 -10.18 -25.37
CA ASN A 382 -39.98 -10.03 -26.15
C ASN A 382 -40.60 -8.61 -26.05
N LEU A 383 -39.97 -7.69 -25.33
CA LEU A 383 -40.47 -6.34 -25.22
C LEU A 383 -40.10 -5.51 -26.45
N LYS A 384 -40.93 -4.56 -26.84
CA LYS A 384 -40.62 -3.62 -27.91
C LYS A 384 -39.67 -2.54 -27.44
N GLN A 385 -38.96 -1.94 -28.37
CA GLN A 385 -38.14 -0.75 -28.09
C GLN A 385 -39.00 0.36 -27.52
N GLY A 386 -38.51 1.08 -26.53
CA GLY A 386 -39.27 2.17 -25.92
C GLY A 386 -38.89 2.42 -24.44
N THR A 387 -39.67 3.32 -23.84
CA THR A 387 -39.56 3.69 -22.44
C THR A 387 -40.42 2.80 -21.57
N TYR A 388 -39.87 2.38 -20.43
CA TYR A 388 -40.52 1.56 -19.42
C TYR A 388 -40.34 2.19 -18.04
N LEU A 389 -41.22 1.81 -17.12
CA LEU A 389 -41.16 2.21 -15.72
C LEU A 389 -41.05 0.93 -14.87
N VAL A 390 -40.16 0.88 -13.94
CA VAL A 390 -40.08 -0.18 -12.92
C VAL A 390 -40.44 0.38 -11.57
N THR A 391 -41.22 -0.39 -10.79
CA THR A 391 -41.50 -0.09 -9.39
C THR A 391 -41.12 -1.27 -8.53
N VAL A 392 -40.63 -0.99 -7.32
CA VAL A 392 -40.42 -1.98 -6.26
C VAL A 392 -41.16 -1.49 -5.03
N VAL A 393 -42.08 -2.31 -4.53
CA VAL A 393 -43.01 -1.97 -3.44
C VAL A 393 -42.90 -3.03 -2.37
N ASN A 394 -42.77 -2.66 -1.11
CA ASN A 394 -42.84 -3.64 0.00
C ASN A 394 -44.25 -4.06 0.32
N SER A 395 -44.39 -5.11 1.12
CA SER A 395 -45.69 -5.78 1.37
C SER A 395 -46.76 -4.90 1.99
N ASP A 396 -46.39 -3.88 2.77
CA ASP A 396 -47.34 -2.96 3.40
C ASP A 396 -47.54 -1.65 2.58
N GLY A 397 -46.86 -1.51 1.44
CA GLY A 397 -46.96 -0.36 0.57
C GLY A 397 -46.28 0.91 1.08
N SER A 398 -45.66 0.87 2.24
CA SER A 398 -44.97 2.06 2.86
C SER A 398 -43.72 2.48 2.09
N ILE A 399 -43.10 1.56 1.38
CA ILE A 399 -41.93 1.82 0.54
C ILE A 399 -42.30 1.57 -0.92
N ARG A 400 -42.19 2.59 -1.73
CA ARG A 400 -42.34 2.52 -3.18
C ARG A 400 -41.18 3.20 -3.87
N LEU A 401 -40.38 2.41 -4.55
CA LEU A 401 -39.25 2.88 -5.35
C LEU A 401 -39.64 2.80 -6.83
N THR A 402 -39.25 3.82 -7.60
CA THR A 402 -39.64 3.92 -9.01
C THR A 402 -38.46 4.41 -9.83
N GLN A 403 -38.22 3.80 -10.99
CA GLN A 403 -37.17 4.21 -11.93
C GLN A 403 -37.65 4.06 -13.38
N LYS A 404 -37.31 5.07 -14.19
CA LYS A 404 -37.49 5.03 -15.65
C LYS A 404 -36.31 4.31 -16.29
N THR A 405 -36.57 3.48 -17.29
CA THR A 405 -35.58 2.74 -18.05
C THR A 405 -35.95 2.70 -19.54
N VAL A 406 -34.99 2.38 -20.39
CA VAL A 406 -35.16 2.39 -21.85
C VAL A 406 -34.69 1.05 -22.43
N LYS A 407 -35.52 0.49 -23.35
CA LYS A 407 -35.16 -0.68 -24.16
C LYS A 407 -34.69 -0.23 -25.55
N GLN A 408 -33.55 -0.76 -25.97
CA GLN A 408 -33.05 -0.72 -27.35
C GLN A 408 -33.43 -1.96 -28.11
#